data_7e6c23ea7ab813f19e92a1649f797c5a
#
_entry.id   7e6c23ea7ab813f19e92a1649f797c5a
#
_cell.length_a   1.000
_cell.length_b   1.000
_cell.length_c   1.000
_cell.angle_alpha   90.00
_cell.angle_beta   90.00
_cell.angle_gamma   90.00
#
_symmetry.space_group_name_H-M   'P 1'
#
loop_
_entity.id
_entity.type
_entity.pdbx_description
1 polymer ?
#
loop_
_entity_poly.entity_id
_entity_poly.type
_entity_poly.pdbx_seq_one_letter_code
_entity_poly.pdbx_strand_id
1 'polypeptide(L)'
;RHKTNLVIEKIDWVILENKRNEIVEQVKNKKLNPNVNWNGWVCELPFEFPVVSNGGNDIGILRNRENNRTTVTFWVFRNFFDSPSTHFVYSDDPEEIKRLDEKVAERPDENWKIKENWYRKYGD
;
A
#
# COMPACT_ATOMS: atom_id res chain seq x y z
N ARG A 1 0.19 -14.01 -12.69
CA ARG A 1 0.73 -14.91 -11.74
C ARG A 1 -0.20 -16.06 -11.44
N HIS A 2 -0.40 -16.45 -10.25
CA HIS A 2 -1.16 -17.65 -9.96
C HIS A 2 -2.54 -17.30 -9.42
N LYS A 3 -3.55 -18.05 -9.85
CA LYS A 3 -4.93 -17.83 -9.40
C LYS A 3 -5.05 -17.92 -7.89
N THR A 4 -4.28 -18.83 -7.27
CA THR A 4 -4.28 -18.99 -5.82
C THR A 4 -3.87 -17.70 -5.12
N ASN A 5 -2.82 -17.04 -5.62
CA ASN A 5 -2.37 -15.77 -5.04
C ASN A 5 -3.42 -14.68 -5.20
N LEU A 6 -4.10 -14.63 -6.34
CA LEU A 6 -5.15 -13.64 -6.56
C LEU A 6 -6.34 -13.85 -5.63
N VAL A 7 -6.70 -15.12 -5.37
CA VAL A 7 -7.77 -15.43 -4.43
C VAL A 7 -7.38 -14.99 -3.02
N ILE A 8 -6.15 -15.29 -2.61
CA ILE A 8 -5.65 -14.90 -1.30
C ILE A 8 -5.64 -13.38 -1.15
N GLU A 9 -5.22 -12.66 -2.19
CA GLU A 9 -5.23 -11.20 -2.19
C GLU A 9 -6.63 -10.64 -1.97
N LYS A 10 -7.63 -11.21 -2.66
CA LYS A 10 -9.00 -10.73 -2.54
C LYS A 10 -9.57 -10.98 -1.16
N ILE A 11 -9.28 -12.14 -0.59
CA ILE A 11 -9.72 -12.48 0.77
C ILE A 11 -9.05 -11.54 1.77
N ASP A 12 -7.74 -11.34 1.62
CA ASP A 12 -6.96 -10.45 2.48
C ASP A 12 -7.56 -9.04 2.43
N TRP A 13 -7.83 -8.53 1.23
CA TRP A 13 -8.42 -7.21 1.07
C TRP A 13 -9.76 -7.10 1.80
N VAL A 14 -10.66 -8.06 1.58
CA VAL A 14 -12.01 -7.99 2.15
C VAL A 14 -11.94 -8.05 3.69
N ILE A 15 -11.10 -8.92 4.23
CA ILE A 15 -11.02 -9.11 5.68
C ILE A 15 -10.38 -7.91 6.37
N LEU A 16 -9.35 -7.33 5.77
CA LEU A 16 -8.54 -6.31 6.42
C LEU A 16 -8.80 -4.89 5.91
N GLU A 17 -9.77 -4.72 5.03
CA GLU A 17 -10.06 -3.40 4.44
C GLU A 17 -10.31 -2.35 5.51
N ASN A 18 -11.14 -2.65 6.49
CA ASN A 18 -11.47 -1.69 7.53
C ASN A 18 -10.26 -1.30 8.36
N LYS A 19 -9.37 -2.26 8.63
CA LYS A 19 -8.15 -1.97 9.38
C LYS A 19 -7.19 -1.12 8.58
N ARG A 20 -7.08 -1.39 7.27
CA ARG A 20 -6.23 -0.57 6.40
C ARG A 20 -6.77 0.86 6.30
N ASN A 21 -8.08 1.03 6.20
CA ASN A 21 -8.68 2.36 6.19
C ASN A 21 -8.42 3.10 7.49
N GLU A 22 -8.52 2.42 8.62
CA GLU A 22 -8.23 3.00 9.93
C GLU A 22 -6.78 3.48 10.02
N ILE A 23 -5.85 2.66 9.51
CA ILE A 23 -4.44 3.01 9.50
C ILE A 23 -4.20 4.23 8.61
N VAL A 24 -4.83 4.26 7.42
CA VAL A 24 -4.72 5.41 6.53
C VAL A 24 -5.18 6.70 7.23
N GLU A 25 -6.30 6.64 7.97
CA GLU A 25 -6.77 7.81 8.70
C GLU A 25 -5.76 8.25 9.76
N GLN A 26 -5.13 7.31 10.46
CA GLN A 26 -4.11 7.66 11.42
C GLN A 26 -2.87 8.29 10.77
N VAL A 27 -2.51 7.82 9.57
CA VAL A 27 -1.40 8.43 8.82
C VAL A 27 -1.78 9.85 8.41
N LYS A 28 -3.00 10.05 7.90
CA LYS A 28 -3.45 11.38 7.47
C LYS A 28 -3.53 12.34 8.64
N ASN A 29 -3.87 11.85 9.82
CA ASN A 29 -3.95 12.65 11.03
C ASN A 29 -2.61 12.76 11.74
N LYS A 30 -1.54 12.26 11.13
CA LYS A 30 -0.16 12.31 11.64
C LYS A 30 0.03 11.58 12.95
N LYS A 31 -0.83 10.62 13.25
CA LYS A 31 -0.67 9.73 14.40
C LYS A 31 0.31 8.59 14.09
N LEU A 32 0.45 8.24 12.81
CA LEU A 32 1.45 7.30 12.35
C LEU A 32 2.36 8.04 11.37
N ASN A 33 3.66 7.92 11.57
CA ASN A 33 4.67 8.61 10.78
C ASN A 33 5.84 7.67 10.53
N PRO A 34 6.68 7.92 9.52
CA PRO A 34 7.91 7.15 9.37
C PRO A 34 8.67 7.15 10.69
N ASN A 35 9.07 5.95 11.14
CA ASN A 35 9.63 5.81 12.48
C ASN A 35 10.87 4.94 12.54
N VAL A 36 11.45 4.59 11.38
CA VAL A 36 12.72 3.85 11.34
C VAL A 36 13.80 4.80 10.85
N ASN A 37 15.05 4.58 11.32
CA ASN A 37 16.13 5.47 10.96
C ASN A 37 16.89 5.04 9.72
N TRP A 38 16.59 3.85 9.17
CA TRP A 38 17.24 3.36 7.96
C TRP A 38 16.48 3.71 6.68
N ASN A 39 15.30 4.26 6.79
CA ASN A 39 14.51 4.65 5.63
C ASN A 39 13.50 5.73 6.05
N GLY A 40 13.50 6.86 5.33
CA GLY A 40 12.70 8.02 5.71
C GLY A 40 11.21 7.92 5.39
N TRP A 41 10.76 6.82 4.76
CA TRP A 41 9.34 6.70 4.40
C TRP A 41 8.68 5.43 4.94
N VAL A 42 9.38 4.64 5.75
CA VAL A 42 8.84 3.41 6.31
C VAL A 42 8.36 3.63 7.74
N CYS A 43 7.20 3.10 8.05
CA CYS A 43 6.62 3.10 9.38
C CYS A 43 6.41 1.66 9.84
N GLU A 44 7.03 1.27 10.96
CA GLU A 44 6.74 0.01 11.62
C GLU A 44 5.47 0.18 12.45
N LEU A 45 4.44 -0.63 12.18
CA LEU A 45 3.20 -0.55 12.93
C LEU A 45 3.38 -1.13 14.33
N PRO A 46 2.72 -0.54 15.35
CA PRO A 46 2.71 -1.12 16.69
C PRO A 46 2.20 -2.55 16.67
N PHE A 47 2.67 -3.36 17.62
CA PHE A 47 2.37 -4.80 17.61
C PHE A 47 0.88 -5.11 17.82
N GLU A 48 0.11 -4.18 18.38
CA GLU A 48 -1.32 -4.39 18.58
C GLU A 48 -2.12 -4.38 17.27
N PHE A 49 -1.54 -3.90 16.18
CA PHE A 49 -2.22 -3.96 14.89
C PHE A 49 -2.11 -5.36 14.29
N PRO A 50 -3.16 -5.85 13.60
CA PRO A 50 -3.04 -7.11 12.88
C PRO A 50 -2.04 -6.97 11.73
N VAL A 51 -1.61 -8.11 11.18
CA VAL A 51 -0.67 -8.09 10.07
C VAL A 51 -1.42 -7.66 8.81
N VAL A 52 -1.34 -6.37 8.49
CA VAL A 52 -1.96 -5.76 7.31
C VAL A 52 -0.94 -5.54 6.19
N SER A 53 0.33 -5.71 6.50
CA SER A 53 1.44 -5.53 5.56
C SER A 53 2.47 -6.60 5.84
N ASN A 54 2.82 -7.40 4.83
CA ASN A 54 3.77 -8.50 4.99
C ASN A 54 5.19 -7.97 5.13
N GLY A 55 6.05 -8.80 5.70
CA GLY A 55 7.46 -8.46 5.88
C GLY A 55 7.71 -7.60 7.10
N GLY A 56 7.10 -7.96 8.25
CA GLY A 56 7.32 -7.24 9.52
C GLY A 56 6.26 -6.22 9.83
N ASN A 57 5.19 -6.22 9.08
CA ASN A 57 4.07 -5.29 9.23
C ASN A 57 4.49 -3.82 9.10
N ASP A 58 5.45 -3.57 8.20
CA ASP A 58 5.86 -2.21 7.86
C ASP A 58 4.95 -1.66 6.78
N ILE A 59 4.71 -0.36 6.82
CA ILE A 59 3.97 0.33 5.75
C ILE A 59 4.84 1.45 5.19
N GLY A 60 4.57 1.85 3.96
CA GLY A 60 5.22 3.00 3.35
C GLY A 60 4.33 4.21 3.48
N ILE A 61 4.92 5.35 3.86
CA ILE A 61 4.20 6.61 3.99
C ILE A 61 4.94 7.65 3.16
N LEU A 62 4.26 8.20 2.15
CA LEU A 62 4.79 9.31 1.36
C LEU A 62 3.83 10.47 1.49
N ARG A 63 4.37 11.64 1.85
CA ARG A 63 3.61 12.88 1.91
C ARG A 63 4.18 13.85 0.90
N ASN A 64 3.32 14.31 0.00
CA ASN A 64 3.72 15.28 -1.01
C ASN A 64 3.80 16.66 -0.34
N ARG A 65 4.98 17.22 -0.30
CA ARG A 65 5.21 18.50 0.39
C ARG A 65 4.50 19.67 -0.28
N GLU A 66 4.23 19.57 -1.57
CA GLU A 66 3.63 20.65 -2.32
C GLU A 66 2.14 20.78 -2.09
N ASN A 67 1.43 19.63 -1.93
CA ASN A 67 -0.02 19.64 -1.77
C ASN A 67 -0.49 19.03 -0.46
N ASN A 68 0.44 18.55 0.38
CA ASN A 68 0.16 17.94 1.67
C ASN A 68 -0.72 16.69 1.56
N ARG A 69 -0.67 16.01 0.43
CA ARG A 69 -1.44 14.79 0.19
C ARG A 69 -0.62 13.55 0.54
N THR A 70 -1.30 12.44 0.75
CA THR A 70 -0.70 11.26 1.37
C THR A 70 -0.87 10.03 0.49
N THR A 71 0.18 9.20 0.45
CA THR A 71 0.16 7.89 -0.17
C THR A 71 0.65 6.88 0.86
N VAL A 72 -0.11 5.78 1.04
CA VAL A 72 0.23 4.72 1.99
C VAL A 72 0.30 3.40 1.24
N THR A 73 1.40 2.68 1.42
CA THR A 73 1.65 1.42 0.74
C THR A 73 1.65 0.27 1.74
N PHE A 74 0.88 -0.78 1.44
CA PHE A 74 0.84 -2.01 2.23
C PHE A 74 1.36 -3.14 1.35
N TRP A 75 2.31 -3.94 1.86
CA TRP A 75 2.84 -5.09 1.13
C TRP A 75 1.93 -6.29 1.36
N VAL A 76 1.35 -6.81 0.28
CA VAL A 76 0.53 -8.03 0.37
C VAL A 76 1.44 -9.25 0.25
N PHE A 77 2.26 -9.28 -0.80
CA PHE A 77 3.30 -10.29 -0.96
C PHE A 77 4.62 -9.55 -1.15
N ARG A 78 5.53 -9.72 -0.20
CA ARG A 78 6.82 -9.04 -0.24
C ARG A 78 7.89 -10.06 -0.61
N ASN A 79 8.50 -9.85 -1.75
CA ASN A 79 9.56 -10.72 -2.23
C ASN A 79 10.91 -10.11 -1.91
N PHE A 80 11.83 -10.94 -1.42
CA PHE A 80 13.12 -10.47 -0.95
C PHE A 80 14.27 -10.80 -1.92
N PHE A 81 13.94 -11.49 -3.02
CA PHE A 81 14.94 -11.81 -4.04
C PHE A 81 14.66 -10.97 -5.27
N ASP A 82 14.72 -11.57 -6.44
CA ASP A 82 14.55 -10.81 -7.68
C ASP A 82 13.10 -10.58 -8.08
N SER A 83 12.17 -11.20 -7.38
CA SER A 83 10.75 -11.11 -7.74
C SER A 83 10.14 -9.82 -7.22
N PRO A 84 9.31 -9.16 -8.01
CA PRO A 84 8.61 -7.95 -7.54
C PRO A 84 7.59 -8.26 -6.45
N SER A 85 7.31 -7.25 -5.64
CA SER A 85 6.32 -7.35 -4.58
C SER A 85 4.94 -6.92 -5.06
N THR A 86 3.91 -7.38 -4.38
CA THR A 86 2.52 -6.96 -4.62
C THR A 86 2.11 -6.02 -3.51
N HIS A 87 1.44 -4.93 -3.87
CA HIS A 87 1.07 -3.87 -2.93
C HIS A 87 -0.40 -3.53 -3.04
N PHE A 88 -1.00 -3.16 -1.89
CA PHE A 88 -2.20 -2.32 -1.89
C PHE A 88 -1.74 -0.90 -1.59
N VAL A 89 -2.22 0.06 -2.38
CA VAL A 89 -1.79 1.45 -2.26
C VAL A 89 -3.02 2.34 -2.11
N TYR A 90 -3.03 3.14 -1.06
CA TYR A 90 -3.98 4.23 -0.91
C TYR A 90 -3.30 5.53 -1.32
N SER A 91 -4.00 6.38 -2.05
CA SER A 91 -3.47 7.72 -2.31
C SER A 91 -4.61 8.70 -2.52
N ASP A 92 -4.46 9.89 -1.94
CA ASP A 92 -5.29 11.04 -2.28
C ASP A 92 -4.46 12.14 -2.95
N ASP A 93 -3.25 11.81 -3.37
CA ASP A 93 -2.35 12.71 -4.09
C ASP A 93 -2.63 12.61 -5.59
N PRO A 94 -3.11 13.69 -6.24
CA PRO A 94 -3.43 13.62 -7.66
C PRO A 94 -2.25 13.21 -8.54
N GLU A 95 -1.02 13.59 -8.17
CA GLU A 95 0.16 13.20 -8.94
C GLU A 95 0.43 11.71 -8.84
N GLU A 96 0.26 11.15 -7.65
CA GLU A 96 0.47 9.72 -7.46
C GLU A 96 -0.65 8.92 -8.09
N ILE A 97 -1.89 9.40 -7.99
CA ILE A 97 -3.03 8.76 -8.64
C ILE A 97 -2.82 8.71 -10.15
N LYS A 98 -2.27 9.76 -10.73
CA LYS A 98 -1.96 9.78 -12.15
C LYS A 98 -0.97 8.68 -12.52
N ARG A 99 0.09 8.50 -11.72
CA ARG A 99 1.08 7.45 -11.96
C ARG A 99 0.45 6.06 -11.84
N LEU A 100 -0.41 5.87 -10.83
CA LEU A 100 -1.09 4.60 -10.63
C LEU A 100 -2.04 4.31 -11.79
N ASP A 101 -2.78 5.29 -12.26
CA ASP A 101 -3.67 5.13 -13.41
C ASP A 101 -2.89 4.79 -14.68
N GLU A 102 -1.70 5.35 -14.83
CA GLU A 102 -0.83 5.02 -15.96
C GLU A 102 -0.36 3.58 -15.89
N LYS A 103 -0.02 3.09 -14.69
CA LYS A 103 0.36 1.69 -14.51
C LYS A 103 -0.79 0.75 -14.82
N VAL A 104 -2.00 1.11 -14.43
CA VAL A 104 -3.19 0.32 -14.75
C VAL A 104 -3.38 0.25 -16.26
N ALA A 105 -3.20 1.37 -16.95
CA ALA A 105 -3.36 1.40 -18.41
C ALA A 105 -2.30 0.56 -19.12
N GLU A 106 -1.06 0.56 -18.62
CA GLU A 106 0.05 -0.19 -19.22
C GLU A 106 -0.04 -1.69 -18.98
N ARG A 107 -0.37 -2.08 -17.76
CA ARG A 107 -0.39 -3.49 -17.36
C ARG A 107 -1.65 -3.79 -16.56
N PRO A 108 -2.83 -3.79 -17.21
CA PRO A 108 -4.11 -3.97 -16.48
C PRO A 108 -4.28 -5.37 -15.90
N ASP A 109 -3.46 -6.33 -16.33
CA ASP A 109 -3.47 -7.68 -15.77
C ASP A 109 -2.71 -7.77 -14.45
N GLU A 110 -1.87 -6.78 -14.14
CA GLU A 110 -1.05 -6.76 -12.93
C GLU A 110 -1.40 -5.62 -12.00
N ASN A 111 -2.02 -4.57 -12.51
CA ASN A 111 -2.36 -3.39 -11.72
C ASN A 111 -3.80 -3.00 -11.99
N TRP A 112 -4.55 -2.73 -10.95
CA TRP A 112 -5.92 -2.27 -11.13
C TRP A 112 -6.38 -1.43 -9.96
N LYS A 113 -7.42 -0.64 -10.22
CA LYS A 113 -8.06 0.15 -9.19
C LYS A 113 -9.08 -0.74 -8.46
N ILE A 114 -8.94 -0.84 -7.14
CA ILE A 114 -9.84 -1.65 -6.33
C ILE A 114 -11.13 -0.87 -6.05
N LYS A 115 -10.98 0.36 -5.62
CA LYS A 115 -12.07 1.30 -5.38
C LYS A 115 -11.46 2.69 -5.32
N GLU A 116 -12.25 3.71 -5.07
CA GLU A 116 -11.75 5.09 -5.07
C GLU A 116 -10.57 5.23 -4.10
N ASN A 117 -9.47 5.77 -4.58
CA ASN A 117 -8.21 6.01 -3.86
C ASN A 117 -7.42 4.75 -3.53
N TRP A 118 -7.89 3.56 -3.90
CA TRP A 118 -7.20 2.31 -3.59
C TRP A 118 -6.84 1.55 -4.86
N TYR A 119 -5.60 1.07 -4.91
CA TYR A 119 -5.06 0.36 -6.07
C TYR A 119 -4.33 -0.90 -5.64
N ARG A 120 -4.35 -1.90 -6.54
CA ARG A 120 -3.45 -3.04 -6.45
C ARG A 120 -2.32 -2.78 -7.44
N LYS A 121 -1.09 -2.86 -6.96
CA LYS A 121 0.10 -2.58 -7.76
C LYS A 121 1.07 -3.74 -7.68
N TYR A 122 1.65 -4.14 -8.81
CA TYR A 122 2.64 -5.20 -8.88
C TYR A 122 3.96 -4.60 -9.32
N GLY A 123 5.02 -4.90 -8.55
CA GLY A 123 6.33 -4.35 -8.83
C GLY A 123 6.46 -2.88 -8.45
N ASP A 124 7.46 -2.25 -8.96
CA ASP A 124 7.72 -0.84 -8.70
C ASP A 124 7.01 0.03 -9.76
#